data_f52186e64d417a0d6ee85eb16b6b9fed
#
_entry.id   f52186e64d417a0d6ee85eb16b6b9fed
#
_cell.length_a   1.000
_cell.length_b   1.000
_cell.length_c   1.000
_cell.angle_alpha   90.00
_cell.angle_beta   90.00
_cell.angle_gamma   90.00
#
_symmetry.space_group_name_H-M   'P 1'
#
loop_
_entity.id
_entity.type
_entity.pdbx_description
1 polymer ?
#
loop_
_entity_poly.entity_id
_entity_poly.type
_entity_poly.pdbx_seq_one_letter_code
_entity_poly.pdbx_strand_id
1 'polypeptide(L)'
;IASIGAALQDPSKIIGIHFFNPAPLMPLVEIIPAVQTSEETLNISRSLIDGWGKVTVLCKDTPGFIVNRVARPFYGEALRIYEEGIADFATIDWAMTSIGGFRMGPFTLMDYIGNDINYTVTETVFTAFYFDPRYKPSFTQKRHSEAGYLGRKSGRGYFDYREGAANPKPIEDAVVGQQIFDRILVMLINEAVDAVFLNIGSKDEIDLAMTKGVNYPKGLLKWADEIGLENVLLKLEAMFAEYGEDRYRPSPLMRRMVKNGERFFE
;
A
#
# COMPACT_ATOMS: atom_id res chain seq x y z
N ILE A 1 13.36 -9.96 -10.18
CA ILE A 1 13.26 -11.25 -10.89
C ILE A 1 14.39 -11.36 -11.92
N ALA A 2 14.63 -10.29 -12.72
CA ALA A 2 15.60 -10.27 -13.81
C ALA A 2 17.03 -10.70 -13.41
N SER A 3 17.52 -10.27 -12.23
CA SER A 3 18.86 -10.65 -11.74
C SER A 3 19.00 -12.15 -11.43
N ILE A 4 17.92 -12.79 -10.97
CA ILE A 4 17.88 -14.26 -10.75
C ILE A 4 17.90 -14.96 -12.11
N GLY A 5 17.12 -14.45 -13.07
CA GLY A 5 17.05 -14.98 -14.43
C GLY A 5 18.40 -14.97 -15.15
N ALA A 6 19.23 -13.96 -14.91
CA ALA A 6 20.56 -13.85 -15.51
C ALA A 6 21.51 -15.02 -15.15
N ALA A 7 21.23 -15.74 -14.05
CA ALA A 7 22.01 -16.90 -13.63
C ALA A 7 21.52 -18.24 -14.23
N LEU A 8 20.40 -18.23 -14.97
CA LEU A 8 19.83 -19.44 -15.56
C LEU A 8 20.38 -19.73 -16.95
N GLN A 9 20.44 -21.01 -17.33
CA GLN A 9 20.78 -21.42 -18.71
C GLN A 9 19.72 -20.95 -19.71
N ASP A 10 18.44 -20.98 -19.31
CA ASP A 10 17.31 -20.49 -20.09
C ASP A 10 16.51 -19.48 -19.29
N PRO A 11 16.88 -18.20 -19.37
CA PRO A 11 16.21 -17.14 -18.63
C PRO A 11 14.77 -16.84 -19.11
N SER A 12 14.37 -17.38 -20.27
CA SER A 12 12.99 -17.23 -20.76
C SER A 12 11.95 -17.95 -19.89
N LYS A 13 12.39 -18.89 -19.07
CA LYS A 13 11.55 -19.70 -18.15
C LYS A 13 11.44 -19.14 -16.75
N ILE A 14 12.04 -17.97 -16.45
CA ILE A 14 11.88 -17.35 -15.14
C ILE A 14 10.62 -16.51 -15.09
N ILE A 15 9.93 -16.55 -13.93
CA ILE A 15 8.85 -15.65 -13.60
C ILE A 15 8.74 -15.50 -12.08
N GLY A 16 8.37 -14.32 -11.60
CA GLY A 16 8.04 -14.09 -10.21
C GLY A 16 6.59 -14.49 -9.91
N ILE A 17 6.37 -15.18 -8.80
CA ILE A 17 5.04 -15.52 -8.30
C ILE A 17 5.00 -15.14 -6.82
N HIS A 18 4.26 -14.08 -6.50
CA HIS A 18 4.21 -13.51 -5.16
C HIS A 18 2.87 -13.81 -4.49
N PHE A 19 2.93 -14.62 -3.45
CA PHE A 19 1.78 -14.99 -2.61
C PHE A 19 1.68 -14.06 -1.39
N PHE A 20 0.45 -13.88 -0.90
CA PHE A 20 0.19 -13.13 0.33
C PHE A 20 0.01 -14.06 1.52
N ASN A 21 0.50 -13.65 2.68
CA ASN A 21 0.46 -14.49 3.89
C ASN A 21 -0.89 -14.35 4.63
N PRO A 22 -1.53 -15.48 5.01
CA PRO A 22 -1.17 -16.89 4.75
C PRO A 22 -1.54 -17.32 3.33
N ALA A 23 -0.58 -17.86 2.59
CA ALA A 23 -0.76 -18.22 1.18
C ALA A 23 -1.97 -19.14 0.87
N PRO A 24 -2.33 -20.12 1.72
CA PRO A 24 -3.52 -20.94 1.47
C PRO A 24 -4.83 -20.14 1.51
N LEU A 25 -4.91 -19.08 2.35
CA LEU A 25 -6.15 -18.35 2.61
C LEU A 25 -6.30 -17.10 1.72
N MET A 26 -5.19 -16.44 1.42
CA MET A 26 -5.22 -15.21 0.62
C MET A 26 -5.47 -15.52 -0.86
N PRO A 27 -6.49 -14.92 -1.48
CA PRO A 27 -6.85 -15.25 -2.85
C PRO A 27 -5.90 -14.69 -3.89
N LEU A 28 -5.26 -13.54 -3.62
CA LEU A 28 -4.43 -12.83 -4.60
C LEU A 28 -3.06 -13.49 -4.79
N VAL A 29 -2.62 -13.51 -6.04
CA VAL A 29 -1.23 -13.80 -6.43
C VAL A 29 -0.78 -12.79 -7.49
N GLU A 30 0.32 -12.10 -7.25
CA GLU A 30 0.97 -11.25 -8.25
C GLU A 30 1.87 -12.11 -9.14
N ILE A 31 1.70 -11.99 -10.45
CA ILE A 31 2.51 -12.63 -11.49
C ILE A 31 3.45 -11.59 -12.07
N ILE A 32 4.74 -11.81 -11.96
CA ILE A 32 5.77 -10.80 -12.25
C ILE A 32 6.74 -11.32 -13.33
N PRO A 33 6.49 -11.08 -14.61
CA PRO A 33 7.44 -11.40 -15.66
C PRO A 33 8.69 -10.51 -15.54
N ALA A 34 9.85 -11.12 -15.69
CA ALA A 34 11.09 -10.39 -15.90
C ALA A 34 11.21 -9.93 -17.38
N VAL A 35 12.20 -9.12 -17.68
CA VAL A 35 12.50 -8.71 -19.07
C VAL A 35 12.85 -9.89 -19.97
N GLN A 36 13.27 -11.02 -19.41
CA GLN A 36 13.63 -12.25 -20.13
C GLN A 36 12.45 -13.24 -20.28
N THR A 37 11.40 -13.08 -19.48
CA THR A 37 10.28 -14.05 -19.42
C THR A 37 9.58 -14.16 -20.77
N SER A 38 9.40 -15.39 -21.28
CA SER A 38 8.64 -15.63 -22.51
C SER A 38 7.13 -15.53 -22.24
N GLU A 39 6.36 -15.20 -23.30
CA GLU A 39 4.89 -15.21 -23.24
C GLU A 39 4.35 -16.61 -22.89
N GLU A 40 5.01 -17.67 -23.36
CA GLU A 40 4.64 -19.05 -23.03
C GLU A 40 4.74 -19.29 -21.51
N THR A 41 5.86 -18.90 -20.90
CA THR A 41 6.08 -19.01 -19.44
C THR A 41 5.05 -18.21 -18.66
N LEU A 42 4.75 -16.99 -19.09
CA LEU A 42 3.71 -16.16 -18.48
C LEU A 42 2.33 -16.83 -18.53
N ASN A 43 1.93 -17.30 -19.70
CA ASN A 43 0.60 -17.91 -19.90
C ASN A 43 0.45 -19.24 -19.13
N ILE A 44 1.47 -20.10 -19.12
CA ILE A 44 1.47 -21.35 -18.35
C ILE A 44 1.38 -21.04 -16.87
N SER A 45 2.18 -20.11 -16.35
CA SER A 45 2.21 -19.78 -14.94
C SER A 45 0.87 -19.18 -14.47
N ARG A 46 0.29 -18.27 -15.25
CA ARG A 46 -1.01 -17.68 -14.94
C ARG A 46 -2.11 -18.74 -14.92
N SER A 47 -2.19 -19.56 -15.97
CA SER A 47 -3.19 -20.64 -16.05
C SER A 47 -3.07 -21.66 -14.91
N LEU A 48 -1.84 -21.99 -14.50
CA LEU A 48 -1.59 -22.90 -13.39
C LEU A 48 -2.11 -22.31 -12.06
N ILE A 49 -1.77 -21.06 -11.77
CA ILE A 49 -2.15 -20.38 -10.53
C ILE A 49 -3.67 -20.13 -10.48
N ASP A 50 -4.28 -19.74 -11.59
CA ASP A 50 -5.75 -19.59 -11.71
C ASP A 50 -6.44 -20.95 -11.50
N GLY A 51 -5.86 -22.03 -12.00
CA GLY A 51 -6.34 -23.41 -11.80
C GLY A 51 -6.34 -23.87 -10.33
N TRP A 52 -5.57 -23.22 -9.46
CA TRP A 52 -5.62 -23.42 -8.00
C TRP A 52 -6.72 -22.61 -7.30
N GLY A 53 -7.57 -21.92 -8.05
CA GLY A 53 -8.63 -21.06 -7.51
C GLY A 53 -8.11 -19.75 -6.95
N LYS A 54 -6.90 -19.33 -7.33
CA LYS A 54 -6.35 -18.02 -7.00
C LYS A 54 -6.82 -16.96 -8.00
N VAL A 55 -6.70 -15.72 -7.61
CA VAL A 55 -6.94 -14.55 -8.45
C VAL A 55 -5.59 -13.96 -8.81
N THR A 56 -5.21 -14.01 -10.08
CA THR A 56 -3.92 -13.48 -10.54
C THR A 56 -4.03 -12.05 -11.06
N VAL A 57 -3.01 -11.24 -10.77
CA VAL A 57 -2.80 -9.94 -11.39
C VAL A 57 -1.40 -9.91 -12.03
N LEU A 58 -1.31 -9.28 -13.19
CA LEU A 58 -0.03 -9.08 -13.86
C LEU A 58 0.63 -7.81 -13.31
N CYS A 59 1.90 -7.93 -12.94
CA CYS A 59 2.66 -6.85 -12.33
C CYS A 59 4.05 -6.72 -12.95
N LYS A 60 4.50 -5.51 -13.20
CA LYS A 60 5.85 -5.24 -13.65
C LYS A 60 6.89 -5.56 -12.55
N ASP A 61 8.06 -6.08 -12.94
CA ASP A 61 9.20 -6.33 -12.03
C ASP A 61 9.79 -5.02 -11.51
N THR A 62 9.12 -4.44 -10.51
CA THR A 62 9.50 -3.20 -9.84
C THR A 62 9.42 -3.36 -8.33
N PRO A 63 10.13 -2.54 -7.53
CA PRO A 63 10.14 -2.66 -6.08
C PRO A 63 8.72 -2.58 -5.49
N GLY A 64 8.39 -3.56 -4.64
CA GLY A 64 7.08 -3.63 -3.99
C GLY A 64 5.93 -4.09 -4.88
N PHE A 65 6.18 -4.39 -6.16
CA PHE A 65 5.18 -4.81 -7.14
C PHE A 65 3.95 -3.88 -7.14
N ILE A 66 2.72 -4.38 -7.09
CA ILE A 66 1.53 -3.53 -6.91
C ILE A 66 1.26 -3.31 -5.43
N VAL A 67 0.99 -4.37 -4.66
CA VAL A 67 0.42 -4.24 -3.31
C VAL A 67 1.36 -3.57 -2.33
N ASN A 68 2.61 -4.04 -2.22
CA ASN A 68 3.56 -3.47 -1.27
C ASN A 68 3.98 -2.03 -1.61
N ARG A 69 3.87 -1.62 -2.86
CA ARG A 69 4.04 -0.25 -3.30
C ARG A 69 2.83 0.60 -2.94
N VAL A 70 1.65 0.24 -3.45
CA VAL A 70 0.42 1.05 -3.35
C VAL A 70 -0.07 1.17 -1.90
N ALA A 71 0.18 0.15 -1.06
CA ALA A 71 -0.20 0.18 0.35
C ALA A 71 0.76 0.99 1.25
N ARG A 72 1.94 1.43 0.79
CA ARG A 72 2.89 2.13 1.68
C ARG A 72 2.33 3.38 2.34
N PRO A 73 1.59 4.26 1.66
CA PRO A 73 1.02 5.44 2.31
C PRO A 73 0.08 5.13 3.48
N PHE A 74 -0.58 3.96 3.50
CA PHE A 74 -1.43 3.55 4.61
C PHE A 74 -0.70 3.57 5.95
N TYR A 75 0.54 3.11 5.95
CA TYR A 75 1.41 3.10 7.14
C TYR A 75 2.17 4.42 7.27
N GLY A 76 2.82 4.85 6.19
CA GLY A 76 3.71 5.99 6.20
C GLY A 76 3.00 7.30 6.56
N GLU A 77 1.79 7.52 6.04
CA GLU A 77 1.04 8.74 6.32
C GLU A 77 0.41 8.72 7.72
N ALA A 78 -0.08 7.54 8.17
CA ALA A 78 -0.53 7.37 9.56
C ALA A 78 0.57 7.68 10.58
N LEU A 79 1.79 7.21 10.32
CA LEU A 79 2.95 7.51 11.18
C LEU A 79 3.28 9.01 11.21
N ARG A 80 3.17 9.71 10.08
CA ARG A 80 3.39 11.17 10.02
C ARG A 80 2.33 11.94 10.78
N ILE A 81 1.06 11.58 10.63
CA ILE A 81 -0.04 12.18 11.40
C ILE A 81 0.23 12.05 12.90
N TYR A 82 0.72 10.89 13.34
CA TYR A 82 1.13 10.67 14.72
C TYR A 82 2.36 11.52 15.11
N GLU A 83 3.41 11.53 14.29
CA GLU A 83 4.65 12.28 14.56
C GLU A 83 4.43 13.80 14.57
N GLU A 84 3.45 14.29 13.82
CA GLU A 84 3.00 15.69 13.82
C GLU A 84 2.13 16.04 15.04
N GLY A 85 1.76 15.06 15.87
CA GLY A 85 0.93 15.26 17.07
C GLY A 85 -0.54 15.56 16.77
N ILE A 86 -1.03 15.25 15.57
CA ILE A 86 -2.43 15.47 15.17
C ILE A 86 -3.36 14.50 15.91
N ALA A 87 -2.98 13.23 16.02
CA ALA A 87 -3.75 12.22 16.70
C ALA A 87 -2.87 11.08 17.22
N ASP A 88 -3.37 10.34 18.22
CA ASP A 88 -2.74 9.13 18.72
C ASP A 88 -3.06 7.89 17.86
N PHE A 89 -2.39 6.78 18.14
CA PHE A 89 -2.55 5.53 17.39
C PHE A 89 -3.99 5.03 17.34
N ALA A 90 -4.70 5.12 18.49
CA ALA A 90 -6.06 4.61 18.60
C ALA A 90 -7.04 5.46 17.78
N THR A 91 -6.89 6.78 17.79
CA THR A 91 -7.71 7.72 17.03
C THR A 91 -7.50 7.57 15.53
N ILE A 92 -6.25 7.38 15.09
CA ILE A 92 -5.95 7.15 13.66
C ILE A 92 -6.55 5.82 13.20
N ASP A 93 -6.40 4.75 13.99
CA ASP A 93 -6.99 3.45 13.67
C ASP A 93 -8.53 3.52 13.62
N TRP A 94 -9.15 4.25 14.56
CA TRP A 94 -10.58 4.49 14.55
C TRP A 94 -11.06 5.23 13.30
N ALA A 95 -10.36 6.29 12.89
CA ALA A 95 -10.68 7.03 11.67
C ALA A 95 -10.67 6.13 10.44
N MET A 96 -9.65 5.28 10.29
CA MET A 96 -9.53 4.39 9.15
C MET A 96 -10.56 3.26 9.17
N THR A 97 -10.94 2.76 10.34
CA THR A 97 -11.92 1.66 10.45
C THR A 97 -13.35 2.16 10.42
N SER A 98 -13.69 3.16 11.23
CA SER A 98 -15.08 3.62 11.41
C SER A 98 -15.54 4.57 10.30
N ILE A 99 -14.66 5.43 9.78
CA ILE A 99 -14.98 6.35 8.68
C ILE A 99 -14.62 5.72 7.33
N GLY A 100 -13.39 5.17 7.23
CA GLY A 100 -12.88 4.60 5.99
C GLY A 100 -13.37 3.20 5.65
N GLY A 101 -13.97 2.48 6.61
CA GLY A 101 -14.45 1.11 6.41
C GLY A 101 -13.34 0.06 6.23
N PHE A 102 -12.10 0.37 6.57
CA PHE A 102 -11.00 -0.60 6.56
C PHE A 102 -11.20 -1.63 7.68
N ARG A 103 -10.83 -2.88 7.40
CA ARG A 103 -10.97 -3.97 8.38
C ARG A 103 -10.09 -3.79 9.62
N MET A 104 -8.93 -3.19 9.45
CA MET A 104 -7.98 -2.84 10.51
C MET A 104 -7.38 -1.46 10.23
N GLY A 105 -7.14 -0.69 11.28
CA GLY A 105 -6.38 0.54 11.18
C GLY A 105 -4.88 0.26 10.98
N PRO A 106 -4.10 1.27 10.56
CA PRO A 106 -2.70 1.11 10.20
C PRO A 106 -1.82 0.58 11.35
N PHE A 107 -2.03 1.03 12.57
CA PHE A 107 -1.22 0.61 13.72
C PHE A 107 -1.58 -0.80 14.19
N THR A 108 -2.86 -1.14 14.25
CA THR A 108 -3.32 -2.52 14.50
C THR A 108 -2.81 -3.47 13.43
N LEU A 109 -2.77 -3.05 12.16
CA LEU A 109 -2.28 -3.88 11.07
C LEU A 109 -0.75 -4.05 11.12
N MET A 110 0.01 -3.01 11.44
CA MET A 110 1.46 -3.11 11.66
C MET A 110 1.79 -4.07 12.79
N ASP A 111 1.06 -4.00 13.91
CA ASP A 111 1.22 -4.93 15.04
C ASP A 111 0.80 -6.37 14.70
N TYR A 112 -0.15 -6.55 13.78
CA TYR A 112 -0.55 -7.87 13.29
C TYR A 112 0.51 -8.50 12.38
N ILE A 113 1.08 -7.73 11.44
CA ILE A 113 2.15 -8.17 10.52
C ILE A 113 3.46 -8.41 11.28
N GLY A 114 3.74 -7.57 12.23
CA GLY A 114 5.00 -7.45 12.94
C GLY A 114 5.79 -6.22 12.50
N ASN A 115 6.14 -5.37 13.48
CA ASN A 115 6.77 -4.08 13.22
C ASN A 115 8.17 -4.20 12.60
N ASP A 116 8.90 -5.28 12.88
CA ASP A 116 10.15 -5.63 12.20
C ASP A 116 9.95 -5.91 10.71
N ILE A 117 8.94 -6.73 10.37
CA ILE A 117 8.61 -7.05 8.97
C ILE A 117 8.14 -5.81 8.25
N ASN A 118 7.21 -5.04 8.84
CA ASN A 118 6.67 -3.84 8.21
C ASN A 118 7.76 -2.79 7.98
N TYR A 119 8.66 -2.57 8.95
CA TYR A 119 9.80 -1.68 8.82
C TYR A 119 10.76 -2.14 7.72
N THR A 120 11.15 -3.42 7.73
CA THR A 120 12.06 -3.99 6.72
C THR A 120 11.51 -3.83 5.31
N VAL A 121 10.21 -4.08 5.11
CA VAL A 121 9.56 -3.87 3.78
C VAL A 121 9.61 -2.39 3.39
N THR A 122 9.31 -1.47 4.32
CA THR A 122 9.35 -0.02 4.05
C THR A 122 10.77 0.42 3.67
N GLU A 123 11.78 0.01 4.43
CA GLU A 123 13.20 0.34 4.16
C GLU A 123 13.68 -0.25 2.83
N THR A 124 13.29 -1.50 2.52
CA THR A 124 13.62 -2.15 1.25
C THR A 124 13.00 -1.40 0.07
N VAL A 125 11.73 -1.05 0.15
CA VAL A 125 11.04 -0.29 -0.92
C VAL A 125 11.70 1.08 -1.08
N PHE A 126 11.93 1.82 0.01
CA PHE A 126 12.57 3.13 -0.01
C PHE A 126 13.95 3.10 -0.68
N THR A 127 14.79 2.15 -0.29
CA THR A 127 16.14 2.00 -0.87
C THR A 127 16.08 1.60 -2.34
N ALA A 128 15.19 0.67 -2.70
CA ALA A 128 15.04 0.18 -4.07
C ALA A 128 14.43 1.21 -5.04
N PHE A 129 13.67 2.20 -4.51
CA PHE A 129 13.21 3.37 -5.26
C PHE A 129 14.24 4.52 -5.27
N TYR A 130 15.49 4.21 -5.04
CA TYR A 130 16.58 5.22 -5.03
C TYR A 130 16.29 6.37 -4.05
N PHE A 131 15.75 6.02 -2.88
CA PHE A 131 15.43 6.95 -1.78
C PHE A 131 14.32 7.96 -2.12
N ASP A 132 13.34 7.59 -2.93
CA ASP A 132 12.17 8.43 -3.20
C ASP A 132 11.44 8.78 -1.87
N PRO A 133 11.28 10.06 -1.53
CA PRO A 133 10.71 10.50 -0.26
C PRO A 133 9.28 9.99 0.01
N ARG A 134 8.55 9.54 -1.02
CA ARG A 134 7.23 8.93 -0.87
C ARG A 134 7.25 7.66 0.01
N TYR A 135 8.37 6.92 -0.01
CA TYR A 135 8.50 5.66 0.72
C TYR A 135 9.41 5.76 1.96
N LYS A 136 9.83 6.98 2.34
CA LYS A 136 10.74 7.21 3.45
C LYS A 136 10.18 6.64 4.77
N PRO A 137 10.91 5.73 5.46
CA PRO A 137 10.53 5.21 6.76
C PRO A 137 10.43 6.32 7.83
N SER A 138 9.57 6.10 8.83
CA SER A 138 9.50 6.98 9.99
C SER A 138 10.46 6.53 11.11
N PHE A 139 10.90 7.47 11.94
CA PHE A 139 11.68 7.14 13.13
C PHE A 139 10.86 6.36 14.17
N THR A 140 9.57 6.66 14.30
CA THR A 140 8.67 5.92 15.18
C THR A 140 8.61 4.44 14.77
N GLN A 141 8.43 4.14 13.50
CA GLN A 141 8.44 2.77 12.98
C GLN A 141 9.76 2.05 13.27
N LYS A 142 10.88 2.72 13.01
CA LYS A 142 12.21 2.18 13.26
C LYS A 142 12.44 1.88 14.75
N ARG A 143 12.09 2.82 15.63
CA ARG A 143 12.30 2.68 17.06
C ARG A 143 11.45 1.58 17.69
N HIS A 144 10.21 1.36 17.20
CA HIS A 144 9.40 0.21 17.63
C HIS A 144 10.07 -1.12 17.26
N SER A 145 10.59 -1.23 16.03
CA SER A 145 11.34 -2.42 15.59
C SER A 145 12.59 -2.64 16.43
N GLU A 146 13.42 -1.61 16.64
CA GLU A 146 14.66 -1.68 17.43
C GLU A 146 14.41 -1.99 18.91
N ALA A 147 13.30 -1.50 19.48
CA ALA A 147 12.92 -1.75 20.87
C ALA A 147 12.34 -3.17 21.10
N GLY A 148 12.18 -3.98 20.04
CA GLY A 148 11.55 -5.29 20.13
C GLY A 148 10.02 -5.21 20.34
N TYR A 149 9.40 -4.04 20.12
CA TYR A 149 7.96 -3.87 20.16
C TYR A 149 7.36 -4.33 18.82
N LEU A 150 7.40 -5.65 18.61
CA LEU A 150 7.10 -6.27 17.32
C LEU A 150 5.61 -6.53 17.09
N GLY A 151 4.74 -6.00 17.95
CA GLY A 151 3.31 -6.19 17.89
C GLY A 151 2.84 -7.45 18.63
N ARG A 152 1.79 -8.09 18.10
CA ARG A 152 1.15 -9.25 18.76
C ARG A 152 2.12 -10.38 19.08
N LYS A 153 3.08 -10.67 18.21
CA LYS A 153 4.04 -11.77 18.37
C LYS A 153 5.01 -11.58 19.56
N SER A 154 5.24 -10.33 19.98
CA SER A 154 6.06 -10.01 21.16
C SER A 154 5.22 -9.57 22.37
N GLY A 155 3.89 -9.57 22.26
CA GLY A 155 2.96 -9.10 23.28
C GLY A 155 2.90 -7.57 23.40
N ARG A 156 3.68 -6.83 22.62
CA ARG A 156 3.69 -5.36 22.61
C ARG A 156 4.13 -4.82 21.24
N GLY A 157 3.45 -3.79 20.80
CA GLY A 157 3.78 -3.01 19.62
C GLY A 157 3.39 -1.56 19.85
N TYR A 158 2.60 -0.98 18.93
CA TYR A 158 1.91 0.30 19.14
C TYR A 158 0.86 0.15 20.24
N PHE A 159 0.23 -1.02 20.30
CA PHE A 159 -0.67 -1.42 21.38
C PHE A 159 -0.01 -2.46 22.29
N ASP A 160 -0.54 -2.58 23.51
CA ASP A 160 -0.12 -3.59 24.48
C ASP A 160 -1.13 -4.77 24.44
N TYR A 161 -0.62 -5.97 24.15
CA TYR A 161 -1.41 -7.21 24.01
C TYR A 161 -1.27 -8.14 25.21
N ARG A 162 -0.58 -7.72 26.26
CA ARG A 162 -0.42 -8.51 27.50
C ARG A 162 -1.72 -8.55 28.27
N GLU A 163 -1.93 -9.61 29.03
CA GLU A 163 -3.14 -9.76 29.85
C GLU A 163 -3.26 -8.60 30.85
N GLY A 164 -4.46 -8.00 30.90
CA GLY A 164 -4.77 -6.86 31.76
C GLY A 164 -4.22 -5.50 31.29
N ALA A 165 -3.58 -5.44 30.12
CA ALA A 165 -3.10 -4.17 29.60
C ALA A 165 -4.23 -3.21 29.23
N ALA A 166 -4.09 -1.93 29.59
CA ALA A 166 -4.99 -0.86 29.21
C ALA A 166 -4.44 -0.12 28.00
N ASN A 167 -5.09 -0.26 26.85
CA ASN A 167 -4.78 0.51 25.67
C ASN A 167 -5.55 1.84 25.63
N PRO A 168 -5.02 2.90 24.98
CA PRO A 168 -5.72 4.16 24.83
C PRO A 168 -7.03 3.95 24.03
N LYS A 169 -8.08 4.68 24.43
CA LYS A 169 -9.33 4.74 23.67
C LYS A 169 -9.21 5.84 22.63
N PRO A 170 -9.81 5.65 21.44
CA PRO A 170 -9.80 6.69 20.42
C PRO A 170 -10.58 7.94 20.87
N ILE A 171 -10.15 9.09 20.39
CA ILE A 171 -10.95 10.30 20.41
C ILE A 171 -11.84 10.27 19.15
N GLU A 172 -13.13 10.03 19.33
CA GLU A 172 -14.09 9.84 18.24
C GLU A 172 -14.63 11.19 17.74
N ASP A 173 -13.73 12.10 17.35
CA ASP A 173 -14.07 13.36 16.72
C ASP A 173 -14.24 13.16 15.21
N ALA A 174 -15.46 13.33 14.71
CA ALA A 174 -15.79 13.09 13.32
C ALA A 174 -15.06 14.03 12.34
N VAL A 175 -14.75 15.26 12.76
CA VAL A 175 -14.05 16.24 11.91
C VAL A 175 -12.58 15.85 11.79
N VAL A 176 -11.90 15.60 12.90
CA VAL A 176 -10.52 15.15 12.93
C VAL A 176 -10.37 13.80 12.24
N GLY A 177 -11.28 12.87 12.50
CA GLY A 177 -11.30 11.56 11.86
C GLY A 177 -11.45 11.63 10.34
N GLN A 178 -12.31 12.51 9.84
CA GLN A 178 -12.46 12.74 8.39
C GLN A 178 -11.18 13.32 7.77
N GLN A 179 -10.51 14.25 8.44
CA GLN A 179 -9.25 14.82 7.98
C GLN A 179 -8.14 13.75 7.89
N ILE A 180 -8.04 12.88 8.92
CA ILE A 180 -7.08 11.76 8.94
C ILE A 180 -7.35 10.81 7.78
N PHE A 181 -8.61 10.38 7.63
CA PHE A 181 -9.03 9.47 6.57
C PHE A 181 -8.76 10.05 5.19
N ASP A 182 -9.16 11.29 4.94
CA ASP A 182 -8.96 11.97 3.67
C ASP A 182 -7.47 12.06 3.29
N ARG A 183 -6.63 12.43 4.26
CA ARG A 183 -5.18 12.55 4.04
C ARG A 183 -4.55 11.22 3.64
N ILE A 184 -4.87 10.14 4.34
CA ILE A 184 -4.36 8.80 4.01
C ILE A 184 -4.94 8.32 2.67
N LEU A 185 -6.24 8.50 2.44
CA LEU A 185 -6.91 8.02 1.22
C LEU A 185 -6.36 8.69 -0.04
N VAL A 186 -6.19 10.01 -0.06
CA VAL A 186 -5.69 10.69 -1.27
C VAL A 186 -4.25 10.28 -1.60
N MET A 187 -3.44 9.95 -0.59
CA MET A 187 -2.09 9.44 -0.79
C MET A 187 -2.10 8.00 -1.36
N LEU A 188 -3.00 7.15 -0.88
CA LEU A 188 -3.21 5.80 -1.46
C LEU A 188 -3.68 5.89 -2.92
N ILE A 189 -4.64 6.76 -3.20
CA ILE A 189 -5.13 7.00 -4.56
C ILE A 189 -4.01 7.52 -5.46
N ASN A 190 -3.22 8.48 -5.00
CA ASN A 190 -2.11 9.03 -5.77
C ASN A 190 -1.10 7.94 -6.16
N GLU A 191 -0.77 7.04 -5.24
CA GLU A 191 0.16 5.95 -5.51
C GLU A 191 -0.45 4.91 -6.49
N ALA A 192 -1.76 4.63 -6.40
CA ALA A 192 -2.46 3.77 -7.35
C ALA A 192 -2.48 4.39 -8.77
N VAL A 193 -2.77 5.69 -8.87
CA VAL A 193 -2.72 6.43 -10.15
C VAL A 193 -1.30 6.43 -10.74
N ASP A 194 -0.29 6.62 -9.90
CA ASP A 194 1.11 6.60 -10.34
C ASP A 194 1.55 5.20 -10.79
N ALA A 195 1.02 4.15 -10.17
CA ALA A 195 1.24 2.77 -10.62
C ALA A 195 0.66 2.51 -12.01
N VAL A 196 -0.53 3.07 -12.34
CA VAL A 196 -1.07 3.06 -13.71
C VAL A 196 -0.17 3.86 -14.65
N PHE A 197 0.22 5.06 -14.25
CA PHE A 197 1.07 5.96 -15.06
C PHE A 197 2.39 5.31 -15.49
N LEU A 198 2.99 4.53 -14.59
CA LEU A 198 4.27 3.84 -14.82
C LEU A 198 4.11 2.43 -15.42
N ASN A 199 2.88 2.05 -15.77
CA ASN A 199 2.55 0.72 -16.30
C ASN A 199 3.02 -0.42 -15.39
N ILE A 200 2.83 -0.27 -14.07
CA ILE A 200 3.10 -1.32 -13.10
C ILE A 200 2.04 -2.41 -13.17
N GLY A 201 0.79 -2.03 -13.38
CA GLY A 201 -0.35 -2.87 -13.69
C GLY A 201 -1.44 -2.05 -14.37
N SER A 202 -2.44 -2.69 -14.93
CA SER A 202 -3.64 -2.02 -15.43
C SER A 202 -4.51 -1.47 -14.29
N LYS A 203 -5.42 -0.57 -14.59
CA LYS A 203 -6.37 -0.02 -13.59
C LYS A 203 -7.17 -1.11 -12.87
N ASP A 204 -7.60 -2.13 -13.62
CA ASP A 204 -8.38 -3.25 -13.07
C ASP A 204 -7.52 -4.13 -12.16
N GLU A 205 -6.28 -4.42 -12.56
CA GLU A 205 -5.34 -5.23 -11.77
C GLU A 205 -4.93 -4.53 -10.48
N ILE A 206 -4.75 -3.20 -10.50
CA ILE A 206 -4.41 -2.43 -9.30
C ILE A 206 -5.57 -2.46 -8.30
N ASP A 207 -6.80 -2.19 -8.74
CA ASP A 207 -7.96 -2.23 -7.85
C ASP A 207 -8.25 -3.65 -7.34
N LEU A 208 -8.07 -4.66 -8.19
CA LEU A 208 -8.19 -6.06 -7.81
C LEU A 208 -7.12 -6.47 -6.78
N ALA A 209 -5.88 -6.03 -6.98
CA ALA A 209 -4.77 -6.29 -6.07
C ALA A 209 -5.03 -5.72 -4.68
N MET A 210 -5.52 -4.48 -4.58
CA MET A 210 -5.78 -3.84 -3.29
C MET A 210 -6.98 -4.46 -2.56
N THR A 211 -8.03 -4.85 -3.28
CA THR A 211 -9.20 -5.48 -2.67
C THR A 211 -8.99 -6.94 -2.27
N LYS A 212 -8.26 -7.72 -3.07
CA LYS A 212 -8.03 -9.16 -2.84
C LYS A 212 -6.74 -9.47 -2.08
N GLY A 213 -5.73 -8.59 -2.17
CA GLY A 213 -4.44 -8.79 -1.51
C GLY A 213 -4.36 -8.21 -0.10
N VAL A 214 -5.02 -7.08 0.17
CA VAL A 214 -4.97 -6.41 1.48
C VAL A 214 -6.35 -6.06 2.04
N ASN A 215 -7.41 -6.61 1.45
CA ASN A 215 -8.79 -6.47 1.89
C ASN A 215 -9.25 -5.00 2.05
N TYR A 216 -8.84 -4.13 1.14
CA TYR A 216 -9.36 -2.77 1.10
C TYR A 216 -10.86 -2.79 0.78
N PRO A 217 -11.66 -1.91 1.37
CA PRO A 217 -13.12 -1.92 1.20
C PRO A 217 -13.54 -1.66 -0.25
N LYS A 218 -12.70 -0.92 -1.00
CA LYS A 218 -12.89 -0.60 -2.42
C LYS A 218 -11.57 -0.60 -3.18
N GLY A 219 -11.65 -0.74 -4.51
CA GLY A 219 -10.56 -0.38 -5.40
C GLY A 219 -10.26 1.12 -5.32
N LEU A 220 -9.00 1.49 -5.25
CA LEU A 220 -8.57 2.88 -5.03
C LEU A 220 -8.91 3.79 -6.22
N LEU A 221 -8.85 3.26 -7.43
CA LEU A 221 -9.16 4.03 -8.64
C LEU A 221 -10.68 4.20 -8.82
N LYS A 222 -11.48 3.18 -8.45
CA LYS A 222 -12.95 3.32 -8.34
C LYS A 222 -13.32 4.34 -7.26
N TRP A 223 -12.61 4.31 -6.15
CA TRP A 223 -12.84 5.28 -5.06
C TRP A 223 -12.52 6.71 -5.51
N ALA A 224 -11.43 6.87 -6.28
CA ALA A 224 -11.07 8.17 -6.87
C ALA A 224 -12.18 8.71 -7.79
N ASP A 225 -12.78 7.86 -8.61
CA ASP A 225 -13.89 8.26 -9.48
C ASP A 225 -15.15 8.61 -8.69
N GLU A 226 -15.44 7.93 -7.58
CA GLU A 226 -16.59 8.22 -6.72
C GLU A 226 -16.49 9.57 -6.00
N ILE A 227 -15.31 9.91 -5.47
CA ILE A 227 -15.10 11.20 -4.78
C ILE A 227 -14.77 12.35 -5.74
N GLY A 228 -14.45 12.02 -6.98
CA GLY A 228 -14.03 12.93 -8.04
C GLY A 228 -12.52 13.17 -8.02
N LEU A 229 -11.85 12.86 -9.13
CA LEU A 229 -10.40 13.03 -9.29
C LEU A 229 -9.94 14.47 -9.04
N GLU A 230 -10.77 15.46 -9.37
CA GLU A 230 -10.50 16.86 -9.10
C GLU A 230 -10.36 17.14 -7.59
N ASN A 231 -11.25 16.56 -6.77
CA ASN A 231 -11.19 16.72 -5.31
C ASN A 231 -9.94 16.06 -4.72
N VAL A 232 -9.54 14.90 -5.27
CA VAL A 232 -8.28 14.24 -4.88
C VAL A 232 -7.08 15.12 -5.22
N LEU A 233 -7.06 15.66 -6.44
CA LEU A 233 -5.98 16.54 -6.91
C LEU A 233 -5.87 17.79 -6.04
N LEU A 234 -6.98 18.48 -5.75
CA LEU A 234 -7.00 19.67 -4.91
C LEU A 234 -6.43 19.41 -3.52
N LYS A 235 -6.79 18.29 -2.89
CA LYS A 235 -6.25 17.91 -1.57
C LYS A 235 -4.75 17.65 -1.62
N LEU A 236 -4.26 16.93 -2.64
CA LEU A 236 -2.83 16.68 -2.83
C LEU A 236 -2.05 17.96 -3.07
N GLU A 237 -2.58 18.88 -3.89
CA GLU A 237 -1.96 20.17 -4.15
C GLU A 237 -1.89 21.03 -2.90
N ALA A 238 -2.93 21.03 -2.07
CA ALA A 238 -2.93 21.72 -0.79
C ALA A 238 -1.83 21.18 0.15
N MET A 239 -1.74 19.85 0.30
CA MET A 239 -0.67 19.23 1.10
C MET A 239 0.73 19.51 0.51
N PHE A 240 0.87 19.45 -0.82
CA PHE A 240 2.15 19.78 -1.46
C PHE A 240 2.55 21.23 -1.22
N ALA A 241 1.59 22.17 -1.27
CA ALA A 241 1.86 23.57 -1.00
C ALA A 241 2.22 23.82 0.48
N GLU A 242 1.58 23.11 1.41
CA GLU A 242 1.81 23.24 2.85
C GLU A 242 3.17 22.65 3.28
N TYR A 243 3.47 21.42 2.84
CA TYR A 243 4.66 20.68 3.29
C TYR A 243 5.91 20.92 2.42
N GLY A 244 5.73 21.27 1.14
CA GLY A 244 6.83 21.43 0.18
C GLY A 244 7.61 20.14 -0.10
N GLU A 245 7.01 18.98 0.17
CA GLU A 245 7.66 17.68 0.03
C GLU A 245 7.16 16.92 -1.20
N ASP A 246 8.09 16.38 -1.99
CA ASP A 246 7.80 15.60 -3.20
C ASP A 246 6.88 14.39 -2.97
N ARG A 247 6.80 13.88 -1.76
CA ARG A 247 5.87 12.79 -1.43
C ARG A 247 4.40 13.13 -1.71
N TYR A 248 4.03 14.42 -1.60
CA TYR A 248 2.68 14.90 -1.88
C TYR A 248 2.46 15.34 -3.33
N ARG A 249 3.48 15.22 -4.17
CA ARG A 249 3.37 15.58 -5.59
C ARG A 249 2.32 14.72 -6.29
N PRO A 250 1.26 15.33 -6.88
CA PRO A 250 0.27 14.58 -7.64
C PRO A 250 0.86 13.87 -8.84
N SER A 251 0.38 12.67 -9.13
CA SER A 251 0.76 11.93 -10.35
C SER A 251 0.47 12.76 -11.61
N PRO A 252 1.39 12.76 -12.59
CA PRO A 252 1.15 13.43 -13.87
C PRO A 252 -0.11 12.92 -14.59
N LEU A 253 -0.44 11.63 -14.45
CA LEU A 253 -1.67 11.07 -15.02
C LEU A 253 -2.91 11.71 -14.40
N MET A 254 -2.96 11.86 -13.08
CA MET A 254 -4.09 12.51 -12.41
C MET A 254 -4.35 13.91 -12.93
N ARG A 255 -3.29 14.72 -13.07
CA ARG A 255 -3.40 16.08 -13.63
C ARG A 255 -3.94 16.09 -15.06
N ARG A 256 -3.49 15.14 -15.91
CA ARG A 256 -3.97 15.02 -17.28
C ARG A 256 -5.45 14.62 -17.34
N MET A 257 -5.83 13.61 -16.54
CA MET A 257 -7.21 13.13 -16.49
C MET A 257 -8.17 14.22 -15.99
N VAL A 258 -7.82 14.95 -14.92
CA VAL A 258 -8.64 16.07 -14.43
C VAL A 258 -8.79 17.15 -15.51
N LYS A 259 -7.69 17.54 -16.17
CA LYS A 259 -7.73 18.52 -17.27
C LYS A 259 -8.65 18.10 -18.41
N ASN A 260 -8.72 16.80 -18.72
CA ASN A 260 -9.50 16.27 -19.82
C ASN A 260 -10.93 15.84 -19.40
N GLY A 261 -11.28 15.91 -18.11
CA GLY A 261 -12.56 15.41 -17.60
C GLY A 261 -12.70 13.88 -17.68
N GLU A 262 -11.57 13.16 -17.62
CA GLU A 262 -11.52 11.70 -17.73
C GLU A 262 -11.72 11.01 -16.37
N ARG A 263 -12.19 9.75 -16.42
CA ARG A 263 -12.37 8.86 -15.28
C ARG A 263 -11.65 7.55 -15.54
N PHE A 264 -11.34 6.78 -14.50
CA PHE A 264 -10.77 5.44 -14.66
C PHE A 264 -11.80 4.44 -15.15
N PHE A 265 -13.02 4.54 -14.63
CA PHE A 265 -14.13 3.64 -14.97
C PHE A 265 -15.33 4.47 -15.42
N GLU A 266 -16.19 3.84 -16.24
CA GLU A 266 -17.43 4.43 -16.74
C GLU A 266 -18.54 4.44 -15.68
#